data_475403194f781283e89b2ef42866e1c2
#
_entry.id   475403194f781283e89b2ef42866e1c2
#
_cell.length_a   1.000
_cell.length_b   1.000
_cell.length_c   1.000
_cell.angle_alpha   90.00
_cell.angle_beta   90.00
_cell.angle_gamma   90.00
#
_symmetry.space_group_name_H-M   'P 1'
#
loop_
_entity.id
_entity.type
_entity.pdbx_description
1 polymer ?
#
loop_
_entity_poly.entity_id
_entity_poly.type
_entity_poly.pdbx_seq_one_letter_code
_entity_poly.pdbx_strand_id
1 'polypeptide(L)'
;APRPKASWEGVLNATEFGTPCTQIGSTFGDPEAKVGSVHGSEDCLYLNIFAPLNIGENEKLPVMLWIHGGSNTIGTAKLYDPSVLASTQRVIVVTLNYRLGIFGWFYHPSIKNLSESPEDGSGNYGTLDQIQSLKWIRQNISHFGGDKENITIFGESAGGHNVYTLLFSPLAEGLFHKAISQSGSTKTLSIDQAVSIDDSIKNNSNGTSSKEILNQLIIAEGLAIDRNSAIEMQNTMRDHEIVNFLRNQTKEQIMNTYYDNLDNKDYMHTVINDGYVVPTEGMNFTSDKLINVPIMMGTNRDEMKLFLAFDPEFTSQRFSLTLIKDQDFYDISSEYGSEGWKVAAVDKPASELALNGNDRVFGYRFDWDEEPKVFLMDFSRIL
;
A
#
# COMPACT_ATOMS: atom_id res chain seq x y z
N ALA A 1 12.92 0.02 -10.94
CA ALA A 1 11.69 -0.73 -11.24
C ALA A 1 11.91 -2.23 -11.07
N PRO A 2 10.85 -3.05 -10.82
CA PRO A 2 10.96 -4.50 -10.78
C PRO A 2 11.36 -5.06 -12.16
N ARG A 3 12.07 -6.19 -12.15
CA ARG A 3 12.45 -6.89 -13.39
C ARG A 3 11.70 -8.22 -13.48
N PRO A 4 11.29 -8.66 -14.67
CA PRO A 4 10.70 -9.97 -14.85
C PRO A 4 11.64 -11.07 -14.35
N LYS A 5 11.08 -12.07 -13.65
CA LYS A 5 11.84 -13.25 -13.26
C LYS A 5 12.31 -14.00 -14.52
N ALA A 6 13.59 -14.31 -14.60
CA ALA A 6 14.10 -15.17 -15.65
C ALA A 6 13.49 -16.58 -15.54
N SER A 7 13.33 -17.25 -16.67
CA SER A 7 12.94 -18.67 -16.70
C SER A 7 13.99 -19.52 -15.99
N TRP A 8 13.55 -20.63 -15.39
CA TRP A 8 14.43 -21.59 -14.71
C TRP A 8 14.19 -22.99 -15.27
N GLU A 9 15.18 -23.84 -15.08
CA GLU A 9 15.09 -25.28 -15.40
C GLU A 9 14.78 -26.09 -14.14
N GLY A 10 14.09 -27.21 -14.31
CA GLY A 10 13.75 -28.12 -13.22
C GLY A 10 12.58 -27.67 -12.37
N VAL A 11 12.47 -28.21 -11.17
CA VAL A 11 11.40 -27.93 -10.22
C VAL A 11 11.89 -26.94 -9.17
N LEU A 12 11.21 -25.79 -9.08
CA LEU A 12 11.42 -24.82 -8.01
C LEU A 12 10.66 -25.28 -6.75
N ASN A 13 11.36 -25.45 -5.63
CA ASN A 13 10.70 -25.63 -4.34
C ASN A 13 10.08 -24.29 -3.90
N ALA A 14 8.76 -24.24 -3.82
CA ALA A 14 7.95 -23.07 -3.45
C ALA A 14 6.92 -23.42 -2.37
N THR A 15 7.33 -24.17 -1.35
CA THR A 15 6.48 -24.62 -0.23
C THR A 15 6.50 -23.68 0.97
N GLU A 16 7.40 -22.69 0.97
CA GLU A 16 7.56 -21.72 2.03
C GLU A 16 7.29 -20.29 1.51
N PHE A 17 6.81 -19.41 2.37
CA PHE A 17 6.69 -18.01 2.04
C PHE A 17 8.04 -17.34 1.84
N GLY A 18 8.12 -16.44 0.87
CA GLY A 18 9.31 -15.59 0.68
C GLY A 18 9.45 -14.55 1.80
N THR A 19 10.66 -13.99 1.89
CA THR A 19 10.98 -12.94 2.88
C THR A 19 10.09 -11.70 2.67
N PRO A 20 9.55 -11.09 3.74
CA PRO A 20 8.80 -9.83 3.65
C PRO A 20 9.70 -8.68 3.18
N CYS A 21 9.08 -7.65 2.59
CA CYS A 21 9.80 -6.45 2.20
C CYS A 21 10.27 -5.65 3.40
N THR A 22 11.36 -4.89 3.22
CA THR A 22 11.95 -4.04 4.26
C THR A 22 10.89 -3.10 4.86
N GLN A 23 10.76 -3.16 6.18
CA GLN A 23 9.77 -2.42 6.97
C GLN A 23 10.21 -2.31 8.43
N ILE A 24 9.51 -1.46 9.21
CA ILE A 24 9.65 -1.45 10.67
C ILE A 24 8.68 -2.47 11.26
N GLY A 25 9.15 -3.31 12.15
CA GLY A 25 8.31 -4.27 12.86
C GLY A 25 7.19 -3.58 13.63
N SER A 26 5.97 -4.08 13.48
CA SER A 26 4.74 -3.53 14.05
C SER A 26 3.87 -4.66 14.59
N THR A 27 3.00 -4.34 15.55
CA THR A 27 1.97 -5.27 16.07
C THR A 27 0.96 -5.69 14.98
N PHE A 28 0.82 -4.91 13.92
CA PHE A 28 -0.06 -5.20 12.77
C PHE A 28 0.71 -5.74 11.55
N GLY A 29 2.03 -5.88 11.67
CA GLY A 29 2.90 -6.38 10.61
C GLY A 29 3.25 -7.86 10.78
N ASP A 30 4.42 -8.25 10.26
CA ASP A 30 4.91 -9.63 10.41
C ASP A 30 5.07 -9.99 11.91
N PRO A 31 4.40 -11.05 12.41
CA PRO A 31 4.47 -11.45 13.81
C PRO A 31 5.87 -11.92 14.25
N GLU A 32 6.75 -12.24 13.32
CA GLU A 32 8.14 -12.60 13.61
C GLU A 32 9.04 -11.36 13.78
N ALA A 33 8.55 -10.17 13.39
CA ALA A 33 9.28 -8.93 13.54
C ALA A 33 9.22 -8.39 14.95
N LYS A 34 10.37 -7.98 15.51
CA LYS A 34 10.39 -7.22 16.75
C LYS A 34 9.87 -5.81 16.49
N VAL A 35 8.84 -5.39 17.24
CA VAL A 35 8.25 -4.05 17.13
C VAL A 35 9.33 -2.96 17.27
N GLY A 36 9.31 -2.00 16.34
CA GLY A 36 10.24 -0.88 16.27
C GLY A 36 11.63 -1.20 15.69
N SER A 37 11.89 -2.45 15.25
CA SER A 37 13.15 -2.80 14.59
C SER A 37 13.00 -2.93 13.07
N VAL A 38 14.06 -2.65 12.33
CA VAL A 38 14.09 -2.91 10.89
C VAL A 38 14.01 -4.41 10.63
N HIS A 39 13.08 -4.81 9.78
CA HIS A 39 12.81 -6.21 9.42
C HIS A 39 12.66 -6.36 7.91
N GLY A 40 12.78 -7.61 7.42
CA GLY A 40 12.60 -7.92 6.01
C GLY A 40 13.86 -7.75 5.15
N SER A 41 13.68 -7.79 3.85
CA SER A 41 14.75 -7.76 2.85
C SER A 41 14.38 -6.88 1.67
N GLU A 42 15.37 -6.41 0.92
CA GLU A 42 15.15 -5.81 -0.41
C GLU A 42 14.85 -6.89 -1.48
N ASP A 43 15.34 -8.13 -1.29
CA ASP A 43 14.90 -9.30 -2.05
C ASP A 43 13.62 -9.86 -1.43
N CYS A 44 12.48 -9.32 -1.85
CA CYS A 44 11.19 -9.55 -1.23
C CYS A 44 10.02 -9.73 -2.21
N LEU A 45 10.24 -9.58 -3.51
CA LEU A 45 9.18 -9.61 -4.51
C LEU A 45 8.75 -11.05 -4.81
N TYR A 46 7.94 -11.59 -3.90
CA TYR A 46 7.39 -12.95 -3.97
C TYR A 46 5.87 -12.90 -4.06
N LEU A 47 5.30 -13.94 -4.66
CA LEU A 47 3.87 -14.20 -4.64
C LEU A 47 3.59 -15.66 -4.25
N ASN A 48 2.40 -15.92 -3.72
CA ASN A 48 1.97 -17.25 -3.31
C ASN A 48 0.66 -17.57 -4.03
N ILE A 49 0.47 -18.83 -4.41
CA ILE A 49 -0.69 -19.29 -5.16
C ILE A 49 -1.42 -20.34 -4.33
N PHE A 50 -2.68 -20.07 -4.03
CA PHE A 50 -3.58 -20.99 -3.35
C PHE A 50 -4.65 -21.46 -4.33
N ALA A 51 -4.69 -22.76 -4.58
CA ALA A 51 -5.60 -23.36 -5.54
C ALA A 51 -6.32 -24.58 -4.93
N PRO A 52 -7.54 -24.89 -5.36
CA PRO A 52 -8.21 -26.15 -4.99
C PRO A 52 -7.37 -27.37 -5.40
N LEU A 53 -7.38 -28.42 -4.58
CA LEU A 53 -6.61 -29.65 -4.86
C LEU A 53 -7.06 -30.38 -6.12
N ASN A 54 -8.35 -30.33 -6.45
CA ASN A 54 -8.95 -31.09 -7.55
C ASN A 54 -9.48 -30.13 -8.62
N ILE A 55 -8.61 -29.67 -9.51
CA ILE A 55 -8.97 -28.89 -10.70
C ILE A 55 -9.08 -29.86 -11.87
N GLY A 56 -10.23 -29.84 -12.57
CA GLY A 56 -10.45 -30.67 -13.74
C GLY A 56 -9.53 -30.29 -14.92
N GLU A 57 -9.18 -31.24 -15.78
CA GLU A 57 -8.23 -31.04 -16.89
C GLU A 57 -8.55 -29.84 -17.81
N ASN A 58 -9.84 -29.51 -17.98
CA ASN A 58 -10.30 -28.40 -18.81
C ASN A 58 -10.92 -27.26 -18.01
N GLU A 59 -10.85 -27.31 -16.70
CA GLU A 59 -11.40 -26.29 -15.81
C GLU A 59 -10.47 -25.09 -15.77
N LYS A 60 -11.07 -23.89 -15.83
CA LYS A 60 -10.38 -22.61 -15.68
C LYS A 60 -11.04 -21.86 -14.55
N LEU A 61 -10.34 -21.75 -13.42
CA LEU A 61 -10.85 -21.11 -12.22
C LEU A 61 -10.65 -19.60 -12.27
N PRO A 62 -11.61 -18.80 -11.75
CA PRO A 62 -11.38 -17.38 -11.53
C PRO A 62 -10.14 -17.16 -10.67
N VAL A 63 -9.42 -16.08 -10.93
CA VAL A 63 -8.21 -15.70 -10.20
C VAL A 63 -8.46 -14.43 -9.39
N MET A 64 -8.05 -14.41 -8.15
CA MET A 64 -8.15 -13.25 -7.26
C MET A 64 -6.76 -12.88 -6.75
N LEU A 65 -6.30 -11.66 -7.04
CA LEU A 65 -5.03 -11.13 -6.52
C LEU A 65 -5.31 -10.29 -5.29
N TRP A 66 -4.85 -10.76 -4.12
CA TRP A 66 -4.91 -10.03 -2.86
C TRP A 66 -3.75 -9.06 -2.74
N ILE A 67 -4.05 -7.78 -2.49
CA ILE A 67 -3.10 -6.72 -2.21
C ILE A 67 -3.30 -6.33 -0.74
N HIS A 68 -2.31 -6.64 0.11
CA HIS A 68 -2.43 -6.41 1.54
C HIS A 68 -2.42 -4.92 1.92
N GLY A 69 -3.00 -4.61 3.08
CA GLY A 69 -2.97 -3.28 3.69
C GLY A 69 -1.69 -3.03 4.50
N GLY A 70 -1.82 -2.16 5.52
CA GLY A 70 -0.71 -1.78 6.39
C GLY A 70 -0.08 -0.46 6.01
N SER A 71 -0.90 0.53 5.63
CA SER A 71 -0.50 1.92 5.34
C SER A 71 0.58 2.04 4.26
N ASN A 72 0.78 1.02 3.42
CA ASN A 72 1.91 0.90 2.49
C ASN A 72 3.30 0.97 3.19
N THR A 73 3.37 0.82 4.50
CA THR A 73 4.60 0.89 5.31
C THR A 73 4.95 -0.43 5.95
N ILE A 74 3.97 -1.26 6.26
CA ILE A 74 4.09 -2.59 6.86
C ILE A 74 3.23 -3.61 6.12
N GLY A 75 3.44 -4.88 6.39
CA GLY A 75 2.63 -5.97 5.88
C GLY A 75 3.43 -7.01 5.09
N THR A 76 2.79 -8.14 4.88
CA THR A 76 3.36 -9.26 4.11
C THR A 76 2.25 -10.20 3.68
N ALA A 77 2.45 -10.87 2.54
CA ALA A 77 1.55 -11.90 2.05
C ALA A 77 1.34 -13.07 3.04
N LYS A 78 2.33 -13.33 3.89
CA LYS A 78 2.32 -14.39 4.91
C LYS A 78 1.21 -14.23 5.96
N LEU A 79 0.71 -13.01 6.19
CA LEU A 79 -0.37 -12.74 7.15
C LEU A 79 -1.74 -13.29 6.71
N TYR A 80 -1.87 -13.66 5.45
CA TYR A 80 -3.16 -14.02 4.85
C TYR A 80 -3.13 -15.45 4.35
N ASP A 81 -3.98 -16.30 4.93
CA ASP A 81 -4.22 -17.67 4.45
C ASP A 81 -5.59 -17.75 3.75
N PRO A 82 -5.64 -17.64 2.43
CA PRO A 82 -6.88 -17.73 1.67
C PRO A 82 -7.26 -19.16 1.29
N SER A 83 -6.68 -20.18 1.91
CA SER A 83 -6.91 -21.60 1.56
C SER A 83 -8.38 -22.00 1.67
N VAL A 84 -9.10 -21.49 2.67
CA VAL A 84 -10.53 -21.72 2.84
C VAL A 84 -11.31 -21.09 1.69
N LEU A 85 -11.04 -19.83 1.36
CA LEU A 85 -11.69 -19.14 0.24
C LEU A 85 -11.41 -19.88 -1.08
N ALA A 86 -10.16 -20.23 -1.35
CA ALA A 86 -9.76 -20.94 -2.56
C ALA A 86 -10.49 -22.28 -2.70
N SER A 87 -10.51 -23.08 -1.63
CA SER A 87 -11.11 -24.42 -1.67
C SER A 87 -12.63 -24.40 -1.71
N THR A 88 -13.30 -23.53 -0.93
CA THR A 88 -14.77 -23.52 -0.81
C THR A 88 -15.46 -22.81 -1.97
N GLN A 89 -14.84 -21.76 -2.52
CA GLN A 89 -15.41 -20.98 -3.62
C GLN A 89 -14.86 -21.36 -5.00
N ARG A 90 -13.96 -22.34 -5.06
CA ARG A 90 -13.31 -22.81 -6.30
C ARG A 90 -12.70 -21.65 -7.10
N VAL A 91 -11.86 -20.88 -6.44
CA VAL A 91 -11.09 -19.78 -7.03
C VAL A 91 -9.60 -19.98 -6.76
N ILE A 92 -8.75 -19.44 -7.60
CA ILE A 92 -7.32 -19.33 -7.30
C ILE A 92 -7.10 -17.98 -6.63
N VAL A 93 -6.52 -17.99 -5.44
CA VAL A 93 -6.12 -16.75 -4.76
C VAL A 93 -4.62 -16.62 -4.82
N VAL A 94 -4.16 -15.46 -5.26
CA VAL A 94 -2.74 -15.09 -5.27
C VAL A 94 -2.53 -14.00 -4.23
N THR A 95 -1.55 -14.16 -3.35
CA THR A 95 -1.09 -13.10 -2.43
C THR A 95 0.31 -12.68 -2.83
N LEU A 96 0.67 -11.41 -2.62
CA LEU A 96 1.97 -10.88 -3.03
C LEU A 96 2.60 -10.02 -1.95
N ASN A 97 3.93 -9.96 -1.96
CA ASN A 97 4.69 -8.88 -1.35
C ASN A 97 4.97 -7.80 -2.39
N TYR A 98 4.95 -6.55 -1.98
CA TYR A 98 5.37 -5.39 -2.76
C TYR A 98 6.21 -4.47 -1.87
N ARG A 99 7.12 -3.69 -2.45
CA ARG A 99 7.97 -2.78 -1.68
C ARG A 99 7.15 -1.75 -0.93
N LEU A 100 7.58 -1.46 0.29
CA LEU A 100 6.86 -0.67 1.26
C LEU A 100 7.62 0.64 1.59
N GLY A 101 6.90 1.59 2.15
CA GLY A 101 7.46 2.84 2.62
C GLY A 101 8.30 3.54 1.58
N ILE A 102 9.44 4.02 2.00
CA ILE A 102 10.42 4.72 1.15
C ILE A 102 10.99 3.84 0.02
N PHE A 103 11.00 2.50 0.17
CA PHE A 103 11.43 1.60 -0.90
C PHE A 103 10.35 1.39 -1.96
N GLY A 104 9.07 1.61 -1.60
CA GLY A 104 7.94 1.50 -2.51
C GLY A 104 7.59 2.80 -3.22
N TRP A 105 7.68 3.93 -2.52
CA TRP A 105 7.30 5.24 -3.06
C TRP A 105 8.33 6.30 -2.69
N PHE A 106 9.19 6.62 -3.64
CA PHE A 106 10.27 7.60 -3.46
C PHE A 106 10.64 8.24 -4.79
N TYR A 107 10.21 9.48 -5.01
CA TYR A 107 10.56 10.25 -6.20
C TYR A 107 11.64 11.27 -5.86
N HIS A 108 12.80 11.19 -6.49
CA HIS A 108 13.84 12.19 -6.39
C HIS A 108 14.26 12.65 -7.80
N PRO A 109 14.38 13.98 -8.05
CA PRO A 109 14.75 14.51 -9.37
C PRO A 109 16.05 13.92 -9.92
N SER A 110 17.08 13.76 -9.08
CA SER A 110 18.36 13.17 -9.49
C SER A 110 18.24 11.71 -9.94
N ILE A 111 17.35 10.91 -9.30
CA ILE A 111 17.07 9.54 -9.75
C ILE A 111 16.35 9.59 -11.10
N LYS A 112 15.36 10.47 -11.24
CA LYS A 112 14.63 10.66 -12.50
C LYS A 112 15.57 11.04 -13.65
N ASN A 113 16.49 11.99 -13.41
CA ASN A 113 17.41 12.50 -14.44
C ASN A 113 18.41 11.43 -14.93
N LEU A 114 18.80 10.50 -14.06
CA LEU A 114 19.75 9.43 -14.38
C LEU A 114 19.08 8.10 -14.73
N SER A 115 17.76 8.06 -14.78
CA SER A 115 17.02 6.82 -15.09
C SER A 115 17.10 6.45 -16.56
N GLU A 116 17.33 5.17 -16.83
CA GLU A 116 17.38 4.62 -18.19
C GLU A 116 15.98 4.37 -18.78
N SER A 117 14.97 4.26 -17.91
CA SER A 117 13.58 4.03 -18.31
C SER A 117 12.60 4.90 -17.48
N PRO A 118 11.41 5.21 -18.01
CA PRO A 118 10.38 5.92 -17.26
C PRO A 118 10.02 5.20 -15.94
N GLU A 119 9.98 3.87 -15.94
CA GLU A 119 9.71 3.06 -14.74
C GLU A 119 10.74 3.29 -13.64
N ASP A 120 12.03 3.32 -14.01
CA ASP A 120 13.12 3.50 -13.04
C ASP A 120 13.13 4.90 -12.41
N GLY A 121 12.55 5.89 -13.09
CA GLY A 121 12.45 7.26 -12.61
C GLY A 121 11.09 7.66 -12.06
N SER A 122 10.11 6.73 -11.98
CA SER A 122 8.73 7.06 -11.61
C SER A 122 8.54 7.40 -10.14
N GLY A 123 9.34 6.80 -9.26
CA GLY A 123 9.14 6.88 -7.82
C GLY A 123 8.00 6.00 -7.28
N ASN A 124 7.23 5.32 -8.14
CA ASN A 124 6.09 4.46 -7.78
C ASN A 124 6.45 2.97 -7.83
N TYR A 125 7.53 2.58 -7.17
CA TYR A 125 8.09 1.22 -7.30
C TYR A 125 7.18 0.15 -6.72
N GLY A 126 6.48 0.41 -5.60
CA GLY A 126 5.51 -0.51 -5.01
C GLY A 126 4.32 -0.77 -5.95
N THR A 127 3.83 0.25 -6.64
CA THR A 127 2.80 0.10 -7.68
C THR A 127 3.31 -0.71 -8.87
N LEU A 128 4.55 -0.45 -9.30
CA LEU A 128 5.18 -1.22 -10.38
C LEU A 128 5.39 -2.70 -10.01
N ASP A 129 5.65 -3.01 -8.72
CA ASP A 129 5.75 -4.38 -8.22
C ASP A 129 4.41 -5.12 -8.37
N GLN A 130 3.29 -4.46 -8.05
CA GLN A 130 1.95 -4.99 -8.22
C GLN A 130 1.61 -5.19 -9.70
N ILE A 131 1.96 -4.24 -10.58
CA ILE A 131 1.79 -4.36 -12.03
C ILE A 131 2.64 -5.54 -12.57
N GLN A 132 3.87 -5.70 -12.10
CA GLN A 132 4.73 -6.81 -12.52
C GLN A 132 4.15 -8.17 -12.08
N SER A 133 3.54 -8.24 -10.88
CA SER A 133 2.85 -9.45 -10.42
C SER A 133 1.66 -9.81 -11.31
N LEU A 134 0.87 -8.82 -11.72
CA LEU A 134 -0.26 -9.01 -12.65
C LEU A 134 0.22 -9.50 -14.03
N LYS A 135 1.32 -8.95 -14.55
CA LYS A 135 1.94 -9.43 -15.80
C LYS A 135 2.37 -10.89 -15.67
N TRP A 136 2.99 -11.25 -14.54
CA TRP A 136 3.38 -12.62 -14.26
C TRP A 136 2.18 -13.56 -14.17
N ILE A 137 1.11 -13.15 -13.46
CA ILE A 137 -0.14 -13.93 -13.33
C ILE A 137 -0.73 -14.20 -14.71
N ARG A 138 -0.90 -13.19 -15.54
CA ARG A 138 -1.42 -13.36 -16.91
C ARG A 138 -0.61 -14.33 -17.77
N GLN A 139 0.70 -14.36 -17.58
CA GLN A 139 1.59 -15.24 -18.34
C GLN A 139 1.56 -16.69 -17.83
N ASN A 140 1.37 -16.91 -16.52
CA ASN A 140 1.67 -18.18 -15.90
C ASN A 140 0.48 -18.88 -15.24
N ILE A 141 -0.58 -18.15 -14.84
CA ILE A 141 -1.63 -18.70 -13.96
C ILE A 141 -2.41 -19.85 -14.60
N SER A 142 -2.43 -19.95 -15.92
CA SER A 142 -3.05 -21.07 -16.63
C SER A 142 -2.37 -22.41 -16.34
N HIS A 143 -1.09 -22.44 -15.98
CA HIS A 143 -0.38 -23.64 -15.54
C HIS A 143 -0.83 -24.14 -14.16
N PHE A 144 -1.52 -23.28 -13.41
CA PHE A 144 -2.10 -23.59 -12.11
C PHE A 144 -3.62 -23.78 -12.17
N GLY A 145 -4.21 -23.89 -13.37
CA GLY A 145 -5.65 -24.04 -13.59
C GLY A 145 -6.43 -22.72 -13.54
N GLY A 146 -5.76 -21.56 -13.55
CA GLY A 146 -6.41 -20.26 -13.51
C GLY A 146 -6.81 -19.72 -14.88
N ASP A 147 -7.90 -18.96 -14.91
CA ASP A 147 -8.34 -18.21 -16.07
C ASP A 147 -7.67 -16.85 -16.12
N LYS A 148 -6.69 -16.68 -17.00
CA LYS A 148 -6.00 -15.40 -17.20
C LYS A 148 -6.90 -14.28 -17.75
N GLU A 149 -8.07 -14.61 -18.27
CA GLU A 149 -9.09 -13.66 -18.73
C GLU A 149 -10.18 -13.39 -17.67
N ASN A 150 -10.01 -13.88 -16.43
CA ASN A 150 -10.92 -13.65 -15.33
C ASN A 150 -10.16 -13.38 -14.03
N ILE A 151 -9.42 -12.28 -14.00
CA ILE A 151 -8.61 -11.83 -12.86
C ILE A 151 -9.34 -10.71 -12.14
N THR A 152 -9.54 -10.87 -10.83
CA THR A 152 -10.06 -9.85 -9.91
C THR A 152 -8.91 -9.36 -9.03
N ILE A 153 -8.67 -8.07 -8.96
CA ILE A 153 -7.79 -7.46 -7.95
C ILE A 153 -8.62 -7.08 -6.74
N PHE A 154 -8.12 -7.36 -5.54
CA PHE A 154 -8.82 -6.96 -4.32
C PHE A 154 -7.83 -6.66 -3.20
N GLY A 155 -8.20 -5.74 -2.31
CA GLY A 155 -7.33 -5.32 -1.22
C GLY A 155 -8.07 -4.47 -0.20
N GLU A 156 -7.51 -4.40 1.00
CA GLU A 156 -8.09 -3.69 2.14
C GLU A 156 -7.15 -2.56 2.58
N SER A 157 -7.73 -1.43 3.06
CA SER A 157 -6.97 -0.29 3.57
C SER A 157 -6.02 0.27 2.49
N ALA A 158 -4.70 0.30 2.76
CA ALA A 158 -3.71 0.65 1.74
C ALA A 158 -3.76 -0.28 0.51
N GLY A 159 -4.15 -1.56 0.67
CA GLY A 159 -4.43 -2.47 -0.45
C GLY A 159 -5.63 -2.02 -1.29
N GLY A 160 -6.68 -1.52 -0.66
CA GLY A 160 -7.82 -0.90 -1.34
C GLY A 160 -7.44 0.38 -2.10
N HIS A 161 -6.57 1.21 -1.51
CA HIS A 161 -5.94 2.34 -2.19
C HIS A 161 -5.14 1.91 -3.43
N ASN A 162 -4.35 0.83 -3.30
CA ASN A 162 -3.58 0.27 -4.40
C ASN A 162 -4.48 -0.30 -5.51
N VAL A 163 -5.64 -0.88 -5.15
CA VAL A 163 -6.67 -1.28 -6.13
C VAL A 163 -7.13 -0.07 -6.94
N TYR A 164 -7.46 1.06 -6.29
CA TYR A 164 -7.78 2.29 -7.01
C TYR A 164 -6.61 2.77 -7.87
N THR A 165 -5.39 2.78 -7.35
CA THR A 165 -4.19 3.16 -8.12
C THR A 165 -4.06 2.38 -9.41
N LEU A 166 -4.29 1.07 -9.38
CA LEU A 166 -4.22 0.21 -10.56
C LEU A 166 -5.30 0.52 -11.58
N LEU A 167 -6.49 1.01 -11.16
CA LEU A 167 -7.52 1.46 -12.11
C LEU A 167 -7.10 2.70 -12.91
N PHE A 168 -6.22 3.53 -12.34
CA PHE A 168 -5.72 4.74 -12.99
C PHE A 168 -4.40 4.55 -13.71
N SER A 169 -3.71 3.43 -13.51
CA SER A 169 -2.43 3.19 -14.14
C SER A 169 -2.59 2.66 -15.58
N PRO A 170 -2.15 3.40 -16.60
CA PRO A 170 -2.21 2.90 -17.98
C PRO A 170 -1.36 1.64 -18.17
N LEU A 171 -0.38 1.39 -17.28
CA LEU A 171 0.48 0.20 -17.34
C LEU A 171 -0.24 -1.06 -16.85
N ALA A 172 -1.40 -0.91 -16.21
CA ALA A 172 -2.22 -2.02 -15.71
C ALA A 172 -3.38 -2.37 -16.65
N GLU A 173 -3.55 -1.63 -17.76
CA GLU A 173 -4.62 -1.87 -18.74
C GLU A 173 -4.57 -3.30 -19.28
N GLY A 174 -5.73 -3.98 -19.26
CA GLY A 174 -5.88 -5.36 -19.72
C GLY A 174 -5.24 -6.41 -18.81
N LEU A 175 -4.67 -6.06 -17.64
CA LEU A 175 -4.06 -7.03 -16.72
C LEU A 175 -5.07 -7.64 -15.75
N PHE A 176 -6.21 -7.01 -15.52
CA PHE A 176 -7.29 -7.48 -14.67
C PHE A 176 -8.67 -7.14 -15.26
N HIS A 177 -9.72 -7.74 -14.71
CA HIS A 177 -11.07 -7.73 -15.30
C HIS A 177 -12.14 -7.26 -14.30
N LYS A 178 -11.83 -7.23 -13.00
CA LYS A 178 -12.71 -6.81 -11.91
C LYS A 178 -11.87 -6.25 -10.77
N ALA A 179 -12.46 -5.40 -9.95
CA ALA A 179 -11.80 -4.80 -8.80
C ALA A 179 -12.68 -4.82 -7.54
N ILE A 180 -12.07 -4.98 -6.36
CA ILE A 180 -12.74 -4.83 -5.06
C ILE A 180 -11.83 -3.98 -4.18
N SER A 181 -12.30 -2.80 -3.79
CA SER A 181 -11.60 -1.91 -2.86
C SER A 181 -12.32 -1.89 -1.52
N GLN A 182 -11.64 -2.37 -0.48
CA GLN A 182 -12.16 -2.45 0.88
C GLN A 182 -11.48 -1.36 1.72
N SER A 183 -12.24 -0.41 2.24
CA SER A 183 -11.75 0.71 3.06
C SER A 183 -10.56 1.46 2.43
N GLY A 184 -10.61 1.66 1.11
CA GLY A 184 -9.53 2.28 0.35
C GLY A 184 -9.40 3.79 0.61
N SER A 185 -8.45 4.40 -0.07
CA SER A 185 -8.23 5.85 -0.08
C SER A 185 -7.97 6.32 -1.51
N THR A 186 -8.37 7.55 -1.80
CA THR A 186 -8.16 8.18 -3.12
C THR A 186 -7.07 9.26 -3.11
N LYS A 187 -6.34 9.39 -1.99
CA LYS A 187 -5.28 10.39 -1.82
C LYS A 187 -4.07 10.07 -2.69
N THR A 188 -3.49 11.09 -3.30
CA THR A 188 -2.25 11.00 -4.08
C THR A 188 -1.35 12.20 -3.75
N LEU A 189 -0.07 12.13 -4.07
CA LEU A 189 0.88 13.24 -3.94
C LEU A 189 1.24 13.80 -5.31
N SER A 190 1.29 15.12 -5.45
CA SER A 190 1.96 15.73 -6.57
C SER A 190 3.48 15.54 -6.47
N ILE A 191 4.20 15.70 -7.59
CA ILE A 191 5.68 15.68 -7.58
C ILE A 191 6.22 16.74 -6.61
N ASP A 192 5.64 17.94 -6.59
CA ASP A 192 6.07 19.02 -5.70
C ASP A 192 5.94 18.61 -4.23
N GLN A 193 4.84 17.97 -3.83
CA GLN A 193 4.67 17.44 -2.48
C GLN A 193 5.69 16.32 -2.16
N ALA A 194 5.98 15.45 -3.12
CA ALA A 194 6.92 14.35 -2.94
C ALA A 194 8.39 14.80 -2.80
N VAL A 195 8.74 16.01 -3.28
CA VAL A 195 10.14 16.49 -3.28
C VAL A 195 10.38 17.72 -2.41
N SER A 196 9.33 18.44 -1.97
CA SER A 196 9.50 19.75 -1.33
C SER A 196 10.17 19.67 0.03
N ILE A 197 11.05 20.63 0.29
CA ILE A 197 11.59 20.95 1.61
C ILE A 197 10.88 22.16 2.24
N ASP A 198 9.93 22.77 1.52
CA ASP A 198 9.17 23.92 1.99
C ASP A 198 8.11 23.48 3.01
N ASP A 199 8.19 24.02 4.22
CA ASP A 199 7.29 23.68 5.32
C ASP A 199 5.83 24.04 5.02
N SER A 200 5.57 25.02 4.14
CA SER A 200 4.21 25.35 3.68
C SER A 200 3.58 24.27 2.78
N ILE A 201 4.40 23.54 2.06
CA ILE A 201 3.98 22.40 1.20
C ILE A 201 4.07 21.09 1.98
N LYS A 202 4.96 21.02 2.97
CA LYS A 202 5.26 19.88 3.83
C LYS A 202 4.07 19.37 4.65
N ASN A 203 3.11 20.24 4.98
CA ASN A 203 1.89 19.85 5.72
C ASN A 203 1.07 18.74 5.03
N ASN A 204 1.39 18.40 3.78
CA ASN A 204 0.76 17.30 3.04
C ASN A 204 1.69 16.10 2.80
N SER A 205 2.99 16.20 3.10
CA SER A 205 3.98 15.10 2.92
C SER A 205 4.50 14.52 4.24
N ASN A 206 4.04 15.00 5.40
CA ASN A 206 4.40 14.53 6.76
C ASN A 206 5.91 14.31 6.97
N GLY A 207 6.75 15.19 6.43
CA GLY A 207 8.21 15.08 6.57
C GLY A 207 8.86 14.00 5.69
N THR A 208 8.12 13.39 4.75
CA THR A 208 8.57 12.25 3.95
C THR A 208 9.02 12.63 2.53
N SER A 209 9.17 13.92 2.22
CA SER A 209 9.68 14.33 0.91
C SER A 209 11.10 13.83 0.68
N SER A 210 11.40 13.47 -0.56
CA SER A 210 12.67 12.82 -0.91
C SER A 210 13.89 13.70 -0.61
N LYS A 211 13.76 15.02 -0.78
CA LYS A 211 14.84 15.95 -0.45
C LYS A 211 15.04 16.11 1.06
N GLU A 212 13.96 16.04 1.84
CA GLU A 212 14.07 16.09 3.30
C GLU A 212 14.71 14.81 3.84
N ILE A 213 14.32 13.64 3.31
CA ILE A 213 14.97 12.37 3.65
C ILE A 213 16.47 12.41 3.32
N LEU A 214 16.84 12.98 2.17
CA LEU A 214 18.25 13.16 1.83
C LEU A 214 18.97 14.07 2.83
N ASN A 215 18.35 15.17 3.26
CA ASN A 215 18.91 16.05 4.31
C ASN A 215 19.15 15.29 5.61
N GLN A 216 18.18 14.50 6.04
CA GLN A 216 18.29 13.73 7.28
C GLN A 216 19.37 12.63 7.19
N LEU A 217 19.53 11.99 6.04
CA LEU A 217 20.61 11.03 5.80
C LEU A 217 21.99 11.72 5.81
N ILE A 218 22.12 12.91 5.20
CA ILE A 218 23.36 13.71 5.23
C ILE A 218 23.73 14.07 6.67
N ILE A 219 22.77 14.44 7.51
CA ILE A 219 22.98 14.74 8.94
C ILE A 219 23.36 13.47 9.70
N ALA A 220 22.66 12.37 9.49
CA ALA A 220 22.91 11.09 10.16
C ALA A 220 24.34 10.55 9.85
N GLU A 221 24.86 10.79 8.66
CA GLU A 221 26.24 10.48 8.27
C GLU A 221 27.27 11.48 8.80
N GLY A 222 26.86 12.53 9.52
CA GLY A 222 27.75 13.54 10.07
C GLY A 222 28.39 14.50 9.02
N LEU A 223 27.81 14.51 7.81
CA LEU A 223 28.28 15.37 6.71
C LEU A 223 27.74 16.80 6.82
N ALA A 224 26.70 17.02 7.59
CA ALA A 224 26.12 18.28 7.96
C ALA A 224 25.75 18.29 9.45
N ILE A 225 25.79 19.48 10.08
CA ILE A 225 25.52 19.62 11.52
C ILE A 225 24.02 19.89 11.82
N ASP A 226 23.29 20.37 10.82
CA ASP A 226 21.90 20.74 10.94
C ASP A 226 21.21 20.71 9.55
N ARG A 227 19.86 20.89 9.56
CA ARG A 227 19.04 20.90 8.35
C ARG A 227 19.47 21.94 7.32
N ASN A 228 19.85 23.13 7.76
CA ASN A 228 20.23 24.21 6.84
C ASN A 228 21.54 23.88 6.10
N SER A 229 22.55 23.40 6.81
CA SER A 229 23.82 22.97 6.20
C SER A 229 23.63 21.73 5.31
N ALA A 230 22.70 20.84 5.63
CA ALA A 230 22.32 19.70 4.76
C ALA A 230 21.66 20.16 3.45
N ILE A 231 20.74 21.13 3.52
CA ILE A 231 20.12 21.74 2.34
C ILE A 231 21.20 22.44 1.46
N GLU A 232 22.11 23.21 2.05
CA GLU A 232 23.20 23.85 1.31
C GLU A 232 24.07 22.80 0.61
N MET A 233 24.45 21.75 1.31
CA MET A 233 25.23 20.66 0.75
C MET A 233 24.47 19.95 -0.39
N GLN A 234 23.22 19.58 -0.17
CA GLN A 234 22.36 18.93 -1.19
C GLN A 234 22.27 19.77 -2.46
N ASN A 235 22.12 21.10 -2.33
CA ASN A 235 22.03 22.01 -3.47
C ASN A 235 23.33 22.12 -4.29
N THR A 236 24.48 21.74 -3.73
CA THR A 236 25.76 21.70 -4.44
C THR A 236 26.09 20.35 -5.06
N MET A 237 25.39 19.28 -4.64
CA MET A 237 25.60 17.92 -5.15
C MET A 237 25.06 17.78 -6.57
N ARG A 238 25.82 17.08 -7.42
CA ARG A 238 25.38 16.67 -8.76
C ARG A 238 24.48 15.44 -8.68
N ASP A 239 23.62 15.20 -9.66
CA ASP A 239 22.69 14.08 -9.67
C ASP A 239 23.35 12.73 -9.36
N HIS A 240 24.50 12.44 -9.98
CA HIS A 240 25.19 11.16 -9.73
C HIS A 240 25.77 11.05 -8.31
N GLU A 241 26.14 12.16 -7.67
CA GLU A 241 26.62 12.16 -6.29
C GLU A 241 25.46 11.85 -5.33
N ILE A 242 24.30 12.45 -5.56
CA ILE A 242 23.07 12.16 -4.80
C ILE A 242 22.67 10.70 -4.96
N VAL A 243 22.58 10.19 -6.20
CA VAL A 243 22.18 8.82 -6.45
C VAL A 243 23.18 7.83 -5.86
N ASN A 244 24.47 8.05 -5.98
CA ASN A 244 25.49 7.23 -5.35
C ASN A 244 25.41 7.27 -3.82
N PHE A 245 25.20 8.46 -3.23
CA PHE A 245 25.03 8.61 -1.79
C PHE A 245 23.83 7.79 -1.29
N LEU A 246 22.66 7.94 -1.92
CA LEU A 246 21.45 7.19 -1.56
C LEU A 246 21.64 5.67 -1.71
N ARG A 247 22.29 5.20 -2.77
CA ARG A 247 22.52 3.78 -3.04
C ARG A 247 23.56 3.12 -2.13
N ASN A 248 24.42 3.91 -1.52
CA ASN A 248 25.42 3.43 -0.57
C ASN A 248 24.89 3.32 0.86
N GLN A 249 23.67 3.81 1.14
CA GLN A 249 23.03 3.64 2.44
C GLN A 249 22.55 2.22 2.61
N THR A 250 22.69 1.66 3.80
CA THR A 250 22.05 0.38 4.16
C THR A 250 20.55 0.55 4.37
N LYS A 251 19.80 -0.52 4.25
CA LYS A 251 18.36 -0.48 4.54
C LYS A 251 18.07 -0.02 5.98
N GLU A 252 18.95 -0.36 6.94
CA GLU A 252 18.82 0.05 8.32
C GLU A 252 19.01 1.57 8.46
N GLN A 253 20.01 2.17 7.79
CA GLN A 253 20.25 3.62 7.80
C GLN A 253 19.04 4.37 7.20
N ILE A 254 18.57 3.92 6.04
CA ILE A 254 17.39 4.51 5.38
C ILE A 254 16.16 4.41 6.27
N MET A 255 15.84 3.20 6.76
CA MET A 255 14.61 2.98 7.52
C MET A 255 14.60 3.66 8.88
N ASN A 256 15.72 3.67 9.62
CA ASN A 256 15.80 4.36 10.90
C ASN A 256 15.69 5.87 10.71
N THR A 257 16.43 6.45 9.75
CA THR A 257 16.34 7.88 9.44
C THR A 257 14.94 8.26 9.01
N TYR A 258 14.33 7.49 8.12
CA TYR A 258 12.97 7.71 7.66
C TYR A 258 11.96 7.65 8.82
N TYR A 259 11.99 6.58 9.63
CA TYR A 259 11.02 6.34 10.70
C TYR A 259 11.15 7.34 11.86
N ASP A 260 12.39 7.72 12.21
CA ASP A 260 12.64 8.67 13.30
C ASP A 260 12.19 10.09 12.94
N ASN A 261 12.12 10.41 11.65
CA ASN A 261 11.74 11.73 11.14
C ASN A 261 10.28 11.79 10.63
N LEU A 262 9.48 10.73 10.80
CA LEU A 262 8.04 10.80 10.55
C LEU A 262 7.36 11.63 11.63
N ASP A 263 6.66 12.69 11.21
CA ASP A 263 5.83 13.51 12.10
C ASP A 263 4.65 12.70 12.66
N ASN A 264 4.07 11.82 11.83
CA ASN A 264 3.04 10.86 12.19
C ASN A 264 3.48 9.46 11.77
N LYS A 265 3.74 8.57 12.73
CA LYS A 265 4.21 7.21 12.49
C LYS A 265 3.14 6.27 11.91
N ASP A 266 1.87 6.70 11.93
CA ASP A 266 0.75 6.00 11.30
C ASP A 266 0.47 6.48 9.88
N TYR A 267 1.38 7.28 9.31
CA TYR A 267 1.25 7.84 7.97
C TYR A 267 1.21 6.75 6.90
N MET A 268 0.21 6.83 6.02
CA MET A 268 0.12 5.98 4.85
C MET A 268 0.98 6.54 3.72
N HIS A 269 1.96 5.76 3.24
CA HIS A 269 2.60 6.06 1.97
C HIS A 269 1.60 5.97 0.83
N THR A 270 1.58 7.00 0.01
CA THR A 270 0.65 7.09 -1.11
C THR A 270 1.41 7.28 -2.42
N VAL A 271 0.72 7.01 -3.51
CA VAL A 271 1.27 7.11 -4.86
C VAL A 271 1.55 8.56 -5.26
N ILE A 272 2.49 8.72 -6.17
CA ILE A 272 2.96 10.01 -6.67
C ILE A 272 2.41 10.18 -8.10
N ASN A 273 1.83 11.34 -8.39
CA ASN A 273 1.29 11.69 -9.70
C ASN A 273 2.44 12.01 -10.68
N ASP A 274 3.19 10.97 -11.05
CA ASP A 274 4.41 11.08 -11.88
C ASP A 274 4.14 11.25 -13.37
N GLY A 275 2.87 11.09 -13.80
CA GLY A 275 2.43 11.21 -15.18
C GLY A 275 2.74 9.99 -16.04
N TYR A 276 3.33 8.94 -15.49
CA TYR A 276 3.66 7.71 -16.20
C TYR A 276 3.00 6.46 -15.56
N VAL A 277 3.24 6.20 -14.27
CA VAL A 277 2.58 5.12 -13.54
C VAL A 277 1.21 5.58 -13.06
N VAL A 278 1.12 6.82 -12.59
CA VAL A 278 -0.13 7.46 -12.16
C VAL A 278 -0.28 8.78 -12.91
N PRO A 279 -1.47 9.09 -13.47
CA PRO A 279 -1.71 10.35 -14.16
C PRO A 279 -1.36 11.58 -13.31
N THR A 280 -0.97 12.68 -13.95
CA THR A 280 -0.62 13.93 -13.25
C THR A 280 -1.80 14.55 -12.51
N GLU A 281 -3.03 14.30 -12.97
CA GLU A 281 -4.28 14.69 -12.31
C GLU A 281 -4.67 13.81 -11.12
N GLY A 282 -3.89 12.75 -10.82
CA GLY A 282 -4.16 11.80 -9.76
C GLY A 282 -5.37 10.91 -10.04
N MET A 283 -6.06 10.48 -8.99
CA MET A 283 -7.24 9.60 -9.09
C MET A 283 -8.51 10.39 -9.39
N ASN A 284 -8.70 10.74 -10.67
CA ASN A 284 -9.89 11.42 -11.16
C ASN A 284 -10.89 10.41 -11.74
N PHE A 285 -11.92 10.03 -10.99
CA PHE A 285 -12.91 9.02 -11.37
C PHE A 285 -13.85 9.46 -12.52
N THR A 286 -13.76 10.70 -12.97
CA THR A 286 -14.46 11.18 -14.18
C THR A 286 -13.57 11.11 -15.43
N SER A 287 -12.32 10.65 -15.30
CA SER A 287 -11.39 10.55 -16.42
C SER A 287 -11.79 9.43 -17.39
N ASP A 288 -11.70 9.70 -18.68
CA ASP A 288 -11.87 8.71 -19.77
C ASP A 288 -10.69 7.72 -19.87
N LYS A 289 -9.59 8.00 -19.16
CA LYS A 289 -8.41 7.13 -19.09
C LYS A 289 -8.49 6.06 -18.01
N LEU A 290 -9.53 6.08 -17.18
CA LEU A 290 -9.75 5.08 -16.16
C LEU A 290 -10.02 3.71 -16.78
N ILE A 291 -9.42 2.65 -16.22
CA ILE A 291 -9.71 1.27 -16.61
C ILE A 291 -11.14 0.91 -16.16
N ASN A 292 -12.05 0.83 -17.13
CA ASN A 292 -13.48 0.62 -16.87
C ASN A 292 -13.80 -0.88 -16.72
N VAL A 293 -13.77 -1.37 -15.48
CA VAL A 293 -14.15 -2.75 -15.10
C VAL A 293 -15.23 -2.74 -14.04
N PRO A 294 -15.97 -3.86 -13.83
CA PRO A 294 -16.83 -4.00 -12.67
C PRO A 294 -16.05 -3.77 -11.39
N ILE A 295 -16.60 -2.95 -10.49
CA ILE A 295 -15.96 -2.64 -9.21
C ILE A 295 -16.95 -2.75 -8.06
N MET A 296 -16.50 -3.37 -6.96
CA MET A 296 -17.12 -3.31 -5.65
C MET A 296 -16.24 -2.47 -4.73
N MET A 297 -16.85 -1.58 -3.95
CA MET A 297 -16.13 -0.75 -2.99
C MET A 297 -16.96 -0.59 -1.72
N GLY A 298 -16.30 -0.51 -0.59
CA GLY A 298 -17.01 -0.38 0.69
C GLY A 298 -16.12 0.00 1.84
N THR A 299 -16.76 0.24 2.99
CA THR A 299 -16.13 0.56 4.27
C THR A 299 -16.80 -0.24 5.38
N ASN A 300 -16.16 -0.28 6.54
CA ASN A 300 -16.82 -0.65 7.77
C ASN A 300 -17.72 0.50 8.25
N ARG A 301 -18.72 0.19 9.08
CA ARG A 301 -19.56 1.22 9.72
C ARG A 301 -18.74 2.14 10.61
N ASP A 302 -17.85 1.57 11.39
CA ASP A 302 -17.08 2.22 12.44
C ASP A 302 -15.57 2.33 12.13
N GLU A 303 -15.22 2.67 10.86
CA GLU A 303 -13.83 2.73 10.35
C GLU A 303 -12.86 3.45 11.28
N MET A 304 -13.30 4.57 11.86
CA MET A 304 -12.41 5.42 12.67
C MET A 304 -12.14 4.88 14.06
N LYS A 305 -12.95 3.96 14.60
CA LYS A 305 -12.73 3.42 15.95
C LYS A 305 -11.35 2.81 16.12
N LEU A 306 -10.87 2.06 15.12
CA LEU A 306 -9.53 1.48 15.15
C LEU A 306 -8.44 2.55 15.35
N PHE A 307 -8.53 3.66 14.62
CA PHE A 307 -7.52 4.73 14.69
C PHE A 307 -7.63 5.52 15.99
N LEU A 308 -8.84 5.88 16.41
CA LEU A 308 -9.09 6.59 17.66
C LEU A 308 -8.69 5.77 18.90
N ALA A 309 -8.74 4.44 18.82
CA ALA A 309 -8.31 3.56 19.92
C ALA A 309 -6.81 3.68 20.23
N PHE A 310 -5.98 4.12 19.27
CA PHE A 310 -4.55 4.36 19.44
C PHE A 310 -4.19 5.83 19.63
N ASP A 311 -5.16 6.74 19.49
CA ASP A 311 -4.91 8.17 19.63
C ASP A 311 -4.94 8.57 21.12
N PRO A 312 -3.81 9.12 21.65
CA PRO A 312 -3.75 9.57 23.04
C PRO A 312 -4.69 10.74 23.38
N GLU A 313 -5.31 11.40 22.40
CA GLU A 313 -6.37 12.38 22.66
C GLU A 313 -7.66 11.70 23.17
N PHE A 314 -8.01 10.55 22.60
CA PHE A 314 -9.24 9.81 22.89
C PHE A 314 -9.07 8.74 23.95
N THR A 315 -7.87 8.18 24.08
CA THR A 315 -7.62 7.00 24.94
C THR A 315 -6.47 7.23 25.90
N SER A 316 -6.38 6.35 26.89
CA SER A 316 -5.26 6.26 27.83
C SER A 316 -4.93 4.80 28.10
N GLN A 317 -3.65 4.50 28.29
CA GLN A 317 -3.18 3.16 28.64
C GLN A 317 -3.09 3.00 30.16
N ARG A 318 -3.74 1.96 30.71
CA ARG A 318 -3.63 1.61 32.13
C ARG A 318 -3.52 0.10 32.31
N PHE A 319 -2.43 -0.38 32.84
CA PHE A 319 -2.14 -1.81 33.03
C PHE A 319 -2.36 -2.64 31.74
N SER A 320 -1.84 -2.17 30.60
CA SER A 320 -2.01 -2.77 29.27
C SER A 320 -3.45 -2.80 28.74
N LEU A 321 -4.36 -2.03 29.35
CA LEU A 321 -5.72 -1.84 28.87
C LEU A 321 -5.84 -0.45 28.23
N THR A 322 -6.47 -0.37 27.08
CA THR A 322 -6.88 0.88 26.47
C THR A 322 -8.21 1.32 27.08
N LEU A 323 -8.23 2.50 27.66
CA LEU A 323 -9.43 3.09 28.26
C LEU A 323 -9.82 4.33 27.49
N ILE A 324 -11.07 4.41 27.05
CA ILE A 324 -11.64 5.61 26.42
C ILE A 324 -11.80 6.69 27.49
N LYS A 325 -11.33 7.90 27.22
CA LYS A 325 -11.38 9.04 28.14
C LYS A 325 -12.78 9.66 28.25
N ASP A 326 -13.46 9.80 27.12
CA ASP A 326 -14.81 10.34 26.98
C ASP A 326 -15.52 9.53 25.89
N GLN A 327 -16.53 8.73 26.30
CA GLN A 327 -17.22 7.81 25.39
C GLN A 327 -18.05 8.59 24.35
N ASP A 328 -18.75 9.64 24.77
CA ASP A 328 -19.62 10.42 23.86
C ASP A 328 -18.78 11.13 22.79
N PHE A 329 -17.64 11.71 23.18
CA PHE A 329 -16.71 12.34 22.26
C PHE A 329 -16.06 11.34 21.30
N TYR A 330 -15.69 10.16 21.80
CA TYR A 330 -15.14 9.07 21.00
C TYR A 330 -16.15 8.57 19.95
N ASP A 331 -17.40 8.30 20.36
CA ASP A 331 -18.44 7.78 19.48
C ASP A 331 -18.80 8.80 18.39
N ILE A 332 -19.00 10.07 18.76
CA ILE A 332 -19.28 11.13 17.78
C ILE A 332 -18.12 11.31 16.80
N SER A 333 -16.90 11.35 17.27
CA SER A 333 -15.71 11.51 16.43
C SER A 333 -15.53 10.32 15.47
N SER A 334 -15.81 9.11 15.97
CA SER A 334 -15.78 7.89 15.16
C SER A 334 -16.85 7.92 14.06
N GLU A 335 -18.10 8.27 14.41
CA GLU A 335 -19.22 8.34 13.45
C GLU A 335 -18.92 9.33 12.33
N TYR A 336 -18.57 10.59 12.67
CA TYR A 336 -18.28 11.62 11.65
C TYR A 336 -17.05 11.28 10.80
N GLY A 337 -16.00 10.76 11.42
CA GLY A 337 -14.79 10.35 10.71
C GLY A 337 -15.04 9.17 9.75
N SER A 338 -15.82 8.18 10.20
CA SER A 338 -16.19 7.00 9.39
C SER A 338 -17.08 7.38 8.21
N GLU A 339 -18.07 8.28 8.44
CA GLU A 339 -18.92 8.80 7.37
C GLU A 339 -18.10 9.63 6.36
N GLY A 340 -17.16 10.46 6.85
CA GLY A 340 -16.22 11.18 5.98
C GLY A 340 -15.36 10.25 5.12
N TRP A 341 -14.88 9.14 5.69
CA TRP A 341 -14.14 8.11 4.95
C TRP A 341 -15.03 7.47 3.88
N LYS A 342 -16.24 7.03 4.24
CA LYS A 342 -17.22 6.46 3.31
C LYS A 342 -17.50 7.38 2.13
N VAL A 343 -17.77 8.67 2.41
CA VAL A 343 -18.02 9.66 1.35
C VAL A 343 -16.84 9.80 0.41
N ALA A 344 -15.61 9.88 0.95
CA ALA A 344 -14.41 10.12 0.16
C ALA A 344 -13.94 8.88 -0.63
N ALA A 345 -14.13 7.69 -0.06
CA ALA A 345 -13.57 6.45 -0.61
C ALA A 345 -14.61 5.57 -1.33
N VAL A 346 -15.91 5.80 -1.11
CA VAL A 346 -16.98 4.97 -1.70
C VAL A 346 -18.00 5.84 -2.44
N ASP A 347 -18.73 6.73 -1.75
CA ASP A 347 -19.89 7.39 -2.33
C ASP A 347 -19.51 8.30 -3.51
N LYS A 348 -18.47 9.12 -3.34
CA LYS A 348 -18.00 10.01 -4.40
C LYS A 348 -17.40 9.22 -5.58
N PRO A 349 -16.44 8.31 -5.38
CA PRO A 349 -15.92 7.46 -6.46
C PRO A 349 -17.02 6.68 -7.19
N ALA A 350 -17.96 6.06 -6.47
CA ALA A 350 -19.05 5.30 -7.07
C ALA A 350 -19.95 6.17 -7.94
N SER A 351 -20.31 7.36 -7.45
CA SER A 351 -21.13 8.32 -8.19
C SER A 351 -20.42 8.81 -9.45
N GLU A 352 -19.13 9.15 -9.34
CA GLU A 352 -18.33 9.62 -10.47
C GLU A 352 -18.15 8.53 -11.53
N LEU A 353 -17.88 7.27 -11.13
CA LEU A 353 -17.80 6.12 -12.02
C LEU A 353 -19.12 5.86 -12.75
N ALA A 354 -20.25 5.91 -12.04
CA ALA A 354 -21.56 5.71 -12.64
C ALA A 354 -21.89 6.83 -13.64
N LEU A 355 -21.58 8.09 -13.32
CA LEU A 355 -21.74 9.24 -14.23
C LEU A 355 -20.82 9.11 -15.45
N ASN A 356 -19.65 8.50 -15.30
CA ASN A 356 -18.70 8.23 -16.40
C ASN A 356 -19.04 6.95 -17.20
N GLY A 357 -20.26 6.41 -16.99
CA GLY A 357 -20.80 5.31 -17.78
C GLY A 357 -20.43 3.90 -17.34
N ASN A 358 -19.88 3.72 -16.13
CA ASN A 358 -19.72 2.39 -15.55
C ASN A 358 -21.02 1.96 -14.86
N ASP A 359 -21.77 1.04 -15.46
CA ASP A 359 -23.03 0.50 -14.95
C ASP A 359 -22.85 -0.68 -13.98
N ARG A 360 -21.59 -1.06 -13.67
CA ARG A 360 -21.23 -2.19 -12.81
C ARG A 360 -20.44 -1.74 -11.58
N VAL A 361 -20.97 -0.72 -10.89
CA VAL A 361 -20.43 -0.17 -9.64
C VAL A 361 -21.30 -0.61 -8.48
N PHE A 362 -20.70 -1.24 -7.48
CA PHE A 362 -21.40 -1.79 -6.32
C PHE A 362 -20.76 -1.21 -5.05
N GLY A 363 -21.61 -0.64 -4.18
CA GLY A 363 -21.20 -0.15 -2.86
C GLY A 363 -21.66 -1.11 -1.76
N TYR A 364 -20.86 -1.28 -0.70
CA TYR A 364 -21.27 -1.99 0.52
C TYR A 364 -20.81 -1.22 1.76
N ARG A 365 -21.48 -1.48 2.89
CA ARG A 365 -21.01 -1.14 4.22
C ARG A 365 -21.02 -2.42 5.07
N PHE A 366 -19.93 -2.68 5.77
CA PHE A 366 -19.81 -3.83 6.64
C PHE A 366 -20.22 -3.41 8.06
N ASP A 367 -21.35 -3.94 8.52
CA ASP A 367 -22.03 -3.54 9.75
C ASP A 367 -21.96 -4.63 10.84
N TRP A 368 -21.00 -5.55 10.75
CA TRP A 368 -20.87 -6.59 11.77
C TRP A 368 -20.44 -5.98 13.10
N ASP A 369 -21.16 -6.30 14.19
CA ASP A 369 -20.96 -5.75 15.53
C ASP A 369 -21.24 -6.82 16.62
N GLU A 370 -21.14 -8.10 16.24
CA GLU A 370 -21.37 -9.24 17.14
C GLU A 370 -20.07 -9.73 17.81
N GLU A 371 -19.15 -8.82 18.15
CA GLU A 371 -17.93 -9.16 18.84
C GLU A 371 -18.24 -9.70 20.24
N PRO A 372 -17.52 -10.77 20.68
CA PRO A 372 -17.78 -11.38 21.98
C PRO A 372 -17.42 -10.41 23.12
N LYS A 373 -18.33 -10.31 24.08
CA LYS A 373 -18.01 -9.68 25.37
C LYS A 373 -17.12 -10.61 26.17
N VAL A 374 -15.95 -10.15 26.53
CA VAL A 374 -15.03 -10.89 27.40
C VAL A 374 -15.02 -10.23 28.78
N PHE A 375 -15.65 -10.86 29.76
CA PHE A 375 -15.91 -10.32 31.11
C PHE A 375 -16.72 -9.01 31.06
N LEU A 376 -16.13 -7.91 31.51
CA LEU A 376 -16.73 -6.57 31.49
C LEU A 376 -16.34 -5.75 30.26
N MET A 377 -15.52 -6.31 29.36
CA MET A 377 -15.09 -5.62 28.16
C MET A 377 -16.01 -5.96 27.00
N ASP A 378 -16.61 -4.94 26.45
CA ASP A 378 -17.42 -4.96 25.24
C ASP A 378 -16.55 -4.45 24.09
N PHE A 379 -16.00 -5.37 23.30
CA PHE A 379 -15.09 -5.01 22.20
C PHE A 379 -15.82 -4.25 21.09
N SER A 380 -17.15 -4.42 20.94
CA SER A 380 -17.95 -3.64 19.98
C SER A 380 -17.95 -2.13 20.27
N ARG A 381 -17.54 -1.73 21.46
CA ARG A 381 -17.42 -0.30 21.83
C ARG A 381 -16.04 0.29 21.54
N ILE A 382 -15.06 -0.55 21.27
CA ILE A 382 -13.67 -0.14 21.03
C ILE A 382 -13.31 -0.33 19.56
N LEU A 383 -13.80 -1.37 18.94
CA LEU A 383 -13.63 -1.74 17.54
C LEU A 383 -14.91 -1.49 16.75
#